data_e36e41446ff564fecb6429a6c5c87347
#
_entry.id   e36e41446ff564fecb6429a6c5c87347
#
_cell.length_a   1.000
_cell.length_b   1.000
_cell.length_c   1.000
_cell.angle_alpha   90.00
_cell.angle_beta   90.00
_cell.angle_gamma   90.00
#
_symmetry.space_group_name_H-M   'P 1'
#
loop_
_entity.id
_entity.type
_entity.pdbx_description
1 polymer ?
#
loop_
_entity_poly.entity_id
_entity_poly.type
_entity_poly.pdbx_seq_one_letter_code
_entity_poly.pdbx_strand_id
1 'polypeptide(L)'
;MVDFYLTARPDWSEGVEISRTWRTSIQAAVTGSEKRSALYGRVRRGVVYKVLALNSAEVAYLKRRLWRDMHLVVGVPLWPDGAALTDQVDAGLDLILPVTSTADREFTIGAEAVLVDPRDASHYEAVVIDDLDADKIYLADAVDGDWPAHTMVYPVIPCRIEPAQTLRALTAGVGEFSVSAAEEV
;
A
#
# COMPACT_ATOMS: atom_id res chain seq x y z
N MET A 1 -7.30 10.74 4.84
CA MET A 1 -8.30 9.68 4.55
C MET A 1 -7.97 9.14 3.16
N VAL A 2 -7.90 7.84 3.03
CA VAL A 2 -7.68 7.15 1.75
C VAL A 2 -8.98 7.14 0.94
N ASP A 3 -8.91 7.48 -0.36
CA ASP A 3 -10.09 7.49 -1.25
C ASP A 3 -10.35 6.12 -1.88
N PHE A 4 -9.29 5.34 -2.12
CA PHE A 4 -9.37 3.96 -2.60
C PHE A 4 -8.05 3.20 -2.34
N TYR A 5 -8.08 1.87 -2.44
CA TYR A 5 -6.91 1.02 -2.26
C TYR A 5 -6.47 0.43 -3.59
N LEU A 6 -5.14 0.45 -3.84
CA LEU A 6 -4.55 -0.15 -5.03
C LEU A 6 -4.06 -1.55 -4.71
N THR A 7 -4.97 -2.50 -4.73
CA THR A 7 -4.73 -3.92 -4.37
C THR A 7 -4.24 -4.78 -5.53
N ALA A 8 -3.98 -4.17 -6.70
CA ALA A 8 -3.36 -4.86 -7.84
C ALA A 8 -1.94 -5.32 -7.46
N ARG A 9 -1.72 -6.63 -7.52
CA ARG A 9 -0.50 -7.27 -7.02
C ARG A 9 0.71 -6.93 -7.88
N PRO A 10 1.88 -6.80 -7.25
CA PRO A 10 3.12 -6.63 -7.98
C PRO A 10 3.47 -7.90 -8.78
N ASP A 11 4.10 -7.69 -9.92
CA ASP A 11 4.87 -8.73 -10.58
C ASP A 11 6.18 -8.92 -9.82
N TRP A 12 6.23 -9.99 -9.03
CA TRP A 12 7.39 -10.29 -8.19
C TRP A 12 8.66 -10.64 -8.98
N SER A 13 8.56 -10.86 -10.30
CA SER A 13 9.74 -11.08 -11.14
C SER A 13 10.63 -9.84 -11.24
N GLU A 14 10.01 -8.64 -11.10
CA GLU A 14 10.71 -7.36 -11.13
C GLU A 14 10.90 -6.77 -9.71
N GLY A 15 10.19 -7.32 -8.72
CA GLY A 15 10.24 -6.89 -7.32
C GLY A 15 9.44 -5.64 -7.01
N VAL A 16 9.52 -5.23 -5.74
CA VAL A 16 8.93 -4.00 -5.21
C VAL A 16 10.04 -3.15 -4.62
N GLU A 17 10.19 -1.93 -5.09
CA GLU A 17 11.14 -0.97 -4.54
C GLU A 17 10.45 -0.05 -3.54
N ILE A 18 10.96 0.01 -2.32
CA ILE A 18 10.54 0.95 -1.29
C ILE A 18 11.69 1.91 -1.03
N SER A 19 11.47 3.18 -1.29
CA SER A 19 12.44 4.23 -1.04
C SER A 19 12.04 5.08 0.16
N ARG A 20 13.04 5.68 0.83
CA ARG A 20 12.81 6.64 1.91
C ARG A 20 13.55 7.92 1.59
N THR A 21 12.81 9.02 1.47
CA THR A 21 13.34 10.32 1.06
C THR A 21 13.19 11.35 2.16
N TRP A 22 14.31 12.02 2.47
CA TRP A 22 14.34 13.19 3.31
C TRP A 22 14.59 14.42 2.44
N ARG A 23 13.82 15.46 2.62
CA ARG A 23 14.04 16.71 1.89
C ARG A 23 14.42 17.84 2.86
N THR A 24 15.65 18.32 2.71
CA THR A 24 16.17 19.44 3.49
C THR A 24 16.44 20.61 2.55
N SER A 25 15.95 21.79 2.89
CA SER A 25 16.34 23.03 2.24
C SER A 25 17.62 23.54 2.90
N ILE A 26 18.65 23.83 2.09
CA ILE A 26 19.90 24.43 2.54
C ILE A 26 19.95 25.83 1.93
N GLN A 27 19.95 26.85 2.78
CA GLN A 27 20.16 28.23 2.40
C GLN A 27 21.55 28.64 2.84
N ALA A 28 22.44 28.90 1.88
CA ALA A 28 23.76 29.42 2.14
C ALA A 28 23.75 30.96 1.99
N ALA A 29 24.23 31.67 2.99
CA ALA A 29 24.45 33.11 2.90
C ALA A 29 25.82 33.40 2.25
N VAL A 30 25.94 34.57 1.64
CA VAL A 30 27.21 35.04 1.06
C VAL A 30 28.36 35.05 2.09
N THR A 31 28.01 35.17 3.37
CA THR A 31 28.94 35.13 4.51
C THR A 31 29.45 33.73 4.87
N GLY A 32 29.00 32.69 4.16
CA GLY A 32 29.37 31.29 4.44
C GLY A 32 28.53 30.61 5.55
N SER A 33 27.55 31.32 6.15
CA SER A 33 26.65 30.68 7.10
C SER A 33 25.58 29.89 6.34
N GLU A 34 25.27 28.67 6.83
CA GLU A 34 24.22 27.79 6.29
C GLU A 34 23.02 27.72 7.24
N LYS A 35 21.83 27.87 6.71
CA LYS A 35 20.58 27.53 7.40
C LYS A 35 19.98 26.29 6.76
N ARG A 36 19.83 25.22 7.54
CA ARG A 36 19.19 23.98 7.12
C ARG A 36 17.79 23.91 7.72
N SER A 37 16.78 23.67 6.88
CA SER A 37 15.40 23.49 7.30
C SER A 37 14.86 22.18 6.70
N ALA A 38 14.34 21.29 7.55
CA ALA A 38 13.63 20.12 7.07
C ALA A 38 12.33 20.58 6.35
N LEU A 39 12.16 20.21 5.10
CA LEU A 39 10.95 20.51 4.33
C LEU A 39 9.83 19.51 4.63
N TYR A 40 10.20 18.30 5.04
CA TYR A 40 9.27 17.29 5.53
C TYR A 40 9.50 17.08 7.03
N GLY A 41 8.42 17.05 7.80
CA GLY A 41 8.48 16.76 9.24
C GLY A 41 8.88 15.32 9.56
N ARG A 42 8.79 14.43 8.56
CA ARG A 42 9.16 13.01 8.65
C ARG A 42 9.73 12.51 7.31
N VAL A 43 10.36 11.36 7.34
CA VAL A 43 10.78 10.64 6.14
C VAL A 43 9.55 10.32 5.29
N ARG A 44 9.64 10.59 3.98
CA ARG A 44 8.59 10.25 3.02
C ARG A 44 8.95 8.95 2.31
N ARG A 45 8.02 8.00 2.30
CA ARG A 45 8.19 6.73 1.59
C ARG A 45 7.75 6.89 0.14
N GLY A 46 8.46 6.23 -0.76
CA GLY A 46 8.05 6.02 -2.14
C GLY A 46 7.95 4.53 -2.41
N VAL A 47 6.97 4.11 -3.21
CA VAL A 47 6.79 2.71 -3.61
C VAL A 47 6.74 2.64 -5.12
N VAL A 48 7.57 1.78 -5.70
CA VAL A 48 7.61 1.52 -7.14
C VAL A 48 7.52 0.03 -7.39
N TYR A 49 6.61 -0.39 -8.26
CA TYR A 49 6.44 -1.79 -8.66
C TYR A 49 5.74 -1.90 -10.00
N LYS A 50 5.80 -3.07 -10.61
CA LYS A 50 5.06 -3.38 -11.83
C LYS A 50 3.86 -4.26 -11.53
N VAL A 51 2.79 -4.06 -12.30
CA VAL A 51 1.56 -4.86 -12.26
C VAL A 51 1.32 -5.45 -13.64
N LEU A 52 1.11 -6.75 -13.72
CA LEU A 52 0.71 -7.43 -14.92
C LEU A 52 -0.81 -7.60 -14.95
N ALA A 53 -1.49 -6.87 -15.84
CA ALA A 53 -2.92 -7.05 -16.09
C ALA A 53 -3.12 -8.12 -17.16
N LEU A 54 -3.86 -9.16 -16.83
CA LEU A 54 -4.01 -10.36 -17.67
C LEU A 54 -5.24 -10.34 -18.57
N ASN A 55 -6.13 -9.36 -18.38
CA ASN A 55 -7.34 -9.21 -19.17
C ASN A 55 -7.71 -7.73 -19.37
N SER A 56 -8.62 -7.47 -20.32
CA SER A 56 -9.03 -6.11 -20.67
C SER A 56 -9.75 -5.37 -19.54
N ALA A 57 -10.42 -6.07 -18.64
CA ALA A 57 -11.10 -5.46 -17.49
C ALA A 57 -10.09 -4.92 -16.47
N GLU A 58 -9.05 -5.70 -16.16
CA GLU A 58 -7.94 -5.27 -15.31
C GLU A 58 -7.17 -4.09 -15.93
N VAL A 59 -6.89 -4.15 -17.24
CA VAL A 59 -6.26 -3.03 -17.97
C VAL A 59 -7.12 -1.77 -17.86
N ALA A 60 -8.43 -1.87 -18.05
CA ALA A 60 -9.35 -0.73 -17.94
C ALA A 60 -9.41 -0.19 -16.51
N TYR A 61 -9.45 -1.08 -15.51
CA TYR A 61 -9.41 -0.71 -14.08
C TYR A 61 -8.14 0.07 -13.75
N LEU A 62 -6.95 -0.47 -14.09
CA LEU A 62 -5.68 0.17 -13.80
C LEU A 62 -5.51 1.52 -14.55
N LYS A 63 -5.93 1.62 -15.81
CA LYS A 63 -5.97 2.89 -16.54
C LYS A 63 -6.79 3.94 -15.80
N ARG A 64 -7.98 3.56 -15.32
CA ARG A 64 -8.83 4.46 -14.56
C ARG A 64 -8.12 4.92 -13.29
N ARG A 65 -7.61 3.99 -12.48
CA ARG A 65 -6.97 4.29 -11.18
C ARG A 65 -5.68 5.08 -11.32
N LEU A 66 -4.80 4.68 -12.23
CA LEU A 66 -3.48 5.27 -12.35
C LEU A 66 -3.45 6.57 -13.16
N TRP A 67 -4.41 6.80 -14.06
CA TRP A 67 -4.39 7.99 -14.91
C TRP A 67 -5.53 8.97 -14.64
N ARG A 68 -6.73 8.48 -14.41
CA ARG A 68 -7.88 9.34 -14.17
C ARG A 68 -7.98 9.78 -12.71
N ASP A 69 -7.78 8.84 -11.80
CA ASP A 69 -7.99 9.04 -10.37
C ASP A 69 -6.67 9.42 -9.63
N MET A 70 -5.60 9.76 -10.36
CA MET A 70 -4.28 10.08 -9.83
C MET A 70 -4.24 11.27 -8.84
N HIS A 71 -5.28 12.12 -8.85
CA HIS A 71 -5.40 13.24 -7.94
C HIS A 71 -5.92 12.85 -6.55
N LEU A 72 -6.44 11.63 -6.40
CA LEU A 72 -6.96 11.09 -5.15
C LEU A 72 -5.83 10.54 -4.27
N VAL A 73 -6.12 10.39 -2.98
CA VAL A 73 -5.23 9.70 -2.04
C VAL A 73 -5.47 8.20 -2.14
N VAL A 74 -4.44 7.46 -2.47
CA VAL A 74 -4.51 6.02 -2.65
C VAL A 74 -3.83 5.29 -1.50
N GLY A 75 -4.52 4.29 -0.92
CA GLY A 75 -3.90 3.34 -0.01
C GLY A 75 -3.07 2.33 -0.80
N VAL A 76 -1.76 2.37 -0.63
CA VAL A 76 -0.84 1.43 -1.27
C VAL A 76 -0.37 0.40 -0.25
N PRO A 77 -0.66 -0.90 -0.48
CA PRO A 77 -0.15 -1.95 0.40
C PRO A 77 1.39 -2.02 0.35
N LEU A 78 2.01 -2.18 1.50
CA LEU A 78 3.44 -2.51 1.60
C LEU A 78 3.61 -4.03 1.38
N TRP A 79 3.65 -4.42 0.12
CA TRP A 79 3.64 -5.81 -0.31
C TRP A 79 4.70 -6.72 0.36
N PRO A 80 5.95 -6.27 0.60
CA PRO A 80 6.95 -7.09 1.29
C PRO A 80 6.63 -7.34 2.76
N ASP A 81 5.82 -6.46 3.39
CA ASP A 81 5.51 -6.51 4.82
C ASP A 81 4.20 -7.25 5.14
N GLY A 82 3.66 -8.00 4.18
CA GLY A 82 2.43 -8.77 4.36
C GLY A 82 2.58 -9.88 5.40
N ALA A 83 1.54 -10.12 6.19
CA ALA A 83 1.39 -11.24 7.11
C ALA A 83 0.19 -12.09 6.69
N ALA A 84 0.28 -13.42 6.81
CA ALA A 84 -0.84 -14.30 6.52
C ALA A 84 -1.68 -14.53 7.79
N LEU A 85 -3.01 -14.57 7.65
CA LEU A 85 -3.89 -15.06 8.72
C LEU A 85 -3.55 -16.49 9.05
N THR A 86 -3.45 -16.83 10.33
CA THR A 86 -3.23 -18.18 10.81
C THR A 86 -4.52 -18.96 11.00
N ASP A 87 -5.65 -18.26 11.15
CA ASP A 87 -6.98 -18.83 11.33
C ASP A 87 -8.02 -18.05 10.54
N GLN A 88 -9.23 -18.58 10.42
CA GLN A 88 -10.38 -17.87 9.85
C GLN A 88 -10.80 -16.71 10.75
N VAL A 89 -11.32 -15.65 10.15
CA VAL A 89 -11.87 -14.47 10.83
C VAL A 89 -13.29 -14.26 10.33
N ASP A 90 -14.26 -14.15 11.26
CA ASP A 90 -15.68 -14.10 10.96
C ASP A 90 -16.22 -12.65 10.97
N ALA A 91 -17.06 -12.35 9.98
CA ALA A 91 -17.67 -11.04 9.78
C ALA A 91 -18.46 -10.56 11.01
N GLY A 92 -18.26 -9.30 11.40
CA GLY A 92 -19.00 -8.63 12.46
C GLY A 92 -18.75 -9.16 13.87
N LEU A 93 -17.83 -10.12 14.06
CA LEU A 93 -17.53 -10.75 15.34
C LEU A 93 -16.08 -10.50 15.78
N ASP A 94 -15.13 -10.66 14.88
CA ASP A 94 -13.73 -10.66 15.24
C ASP A 94 -13.11 -9.26 15.17
N LEU A 95 -12.55 -8.85 16.30
CA LEU A 95 -11.72 -7.65 16.47
C LEU A 95 -10.22 -7.97 16.46
N ILE A 96 -9.86 -9.23 16.19
CA ILE A 96 -8.48 -9.71 16.25
C ILE A 96 -8.18 -10.48 14.97
N LEU A 97 -7.13 -10.06 14.28
CA LEU A 97 -6.55 -10.81 13.17
C LEU A 97 -5.37 -11.64 13.69
N PRO A 98 -5.51 -12.97 13.81
CA PRO A 98 -4.40 -13.83 14.14
C PRO A 98 -3.50 -13.95 12.91
N VAL A 99 -2.25 -13.50 13.01
CA VAL A 99 -1.31 -13.45 11.90
C VAL A 99 -0.04 -14.25 12.18
N THR A 100 0.69 -14.60 11.14
CA THR A 100 1.95 -15.37 11.29
C THR A 100 3.01 -14.62 12.08
N SER A 101 3.14 -13.33 11.91
CA SER A 101 4.01 -12.43 12.68
C SER A 101 3.76 -10.99 12.28
N THR A 102 3.87 -10.07 13.23
CA THR A 102 3.93 -8.62 13.01
C THR A 102 5.37 -8.08 13.14
N ALA A 103 6.29 -8.91 13.65
CA ALA A 103 7.68 -8.54 13.87
C ALA A 103 8.39 -8.20 12.56
N ASP A 104 9.21 -7.15 12.59
CA ASP A 104 9.98 -6.65 11.44
C ASP A 104 9.13 -6.20 10.24
N ARG A 105 7.83 -5.92 10.47
CA ARG A 105 6.88 -5.44 9.47
C ARG A 105 6.39 -4.04 9.84
N GLU A 106 6.01 -3.26 8.84
CA GLU A 106 5.63 -1.85 9.04
C GLU A 106 4.16 -1.66 9.49
N PHE A 107 3.59 -2.59 10.24
CA PHE A 107 2.32 -2.36 10.92
C PHE A 107 2.47 -1.29 12.00
N THR A 108 1.52 -0.36 12.06
CA THR A 108 1.57 0.78 12.98
C THR A 108 0.21 1.01 13.61
N ILE A 109 0.15 1.17 14.93
CA ILE A 109 -1.07 1.50 15.66
C ILE A 109 -1.65 2.83 15.14
N GLY A 110 -2.96 2.86 14.91
CA GLY A 110 -3.69 3.98 14.33
C GLY A 110 -3.59 4.11 12.81
N ALA A 111 -2.80 3.23 12.15
CA ALA A 111 -2.73 3.17 10.69
C ALA A 111 -3.72 2.14 10.11
N GLU A 112 -3.91 2.20 8.81
CA GLU A 112 -4.73 1.24 8.08
C GLU A 112 -3.92 0.01 7.66
N ALA A 113 -4.60 -1.14 7.64
CA ALA A 113 -4.14 -2.35 6.99
C ALA A 113 -5.21 -2.82 5.99
N VAL A 114 -4.83 -3.63 5.02
CA VAL A 114 -5.76 -4.19 4.04
C VAL A 114 -5.63 -5.70 3.99
N LEU A 115 -6.78 -6.38 4.15
CA LEU A 115 -6.92 -7.80 3.85
C LEU A 115 -7.17 -7.95 2.36
N VAL A 116 -6.46 -8.87 1.71
CA VAL A 116 -6.60 -9.10 0.26
C VAL A 116 -6.73 -10.59 0.02
N ASP A 117 -7.81 -10.98 -0.68
CA ASP A 117 -8.01 -12.37 -1.08
C ASP A 117 -6.84 -12.83 -1.97
N PRO A 118 -6.16 -13.94 -1.65
CA PRO A 118 -5.06 -14.45 -2.44
C PRO A 118 -5.44 -14.84 -3.88
N ARG A 119 -6.71 -15.00 -4.19
CA ARG A 119 -7.21 -15.40 -5.51
C ARG A 119 -7.82 -14.25 -6.30
N ASP A 120 -8.32 -13.22 -5.60
CA ASP A 120 -8.99 -12.07 -6.22
C ASP A 120 -8.57 -10.76 -5.54
N ALA A 121 -7.67 -10.04 -6.17
CA ALA A 121 -7.20 -8.75 -5.66
C ALA A 121 -8.28 -7.65 -5.66
N SER A 122 -9.42 -7.85 -6.32
CA SER A 122 -10.57 -6.95 -6.22
C SER A 122 -11.41 -7.17 -4.96
N HIS A 123 -11.26 -8.34 -4.32
CA HIS A 123 -11.86 -8.66 -3.03
C HIS A 123 -10.87 -8.29 -1.92
N TYR A 124 -11.13 -7.17 -1.29
CA TYR A 124 -10.30 -6.64 -0.20
C TYR A 124 -11.15 -5.91 0.82
N GLU A 125 -10.61 -5.78 2.02
CA GLU A 125 -11.20 -5.00 3.10
C GLU A 125 -10.11 -4.20 3.82
N ALA A 126 -10.39 -2.92 4.07
CA ALA A 126 -9.50 -2.04 4.82
C ALA A 126 -9.96 -1.97 6.28
N VAL A 127 -9.00 -2.09 7.19
CA VAL A 127 -9.23 -2.08 8.64
C VAL A 127 -8.27 -1.10 9.31
N VAL A 128 -8.68 -0.57 10.46
CA VAL A 128 -7.83 0.31 11.28
C VAL A 128 -7.23 -0.49 12.43
N ILE A 129 -5.93 -0.36 12.61
CA ILE A 129 -5.18 -1.05 13.66
C ILE A 129 -5.33 -0.27 14.97
N ASP A 130 -5.87 -0.92 16.02
CA ASP A 130 -5.98 -0.34 17.36
C ASP A 130 -4.78 -0.69 18.26
N ASP A 131 -4.31 -1.97 18.18
CA ASP A 131 -3.14 -2.43 18.93
C ASP A 131 -2.43 -3.57 18.18
N LEU A 132 -1.21 -3.93 18.61
CA LEU A 132 -0.35 -4.93 17.97
C LEU A 132 0.34 -5.82 18.99
N ASP A 133 0.26 -7.13 18.77
CA ASP A 133 1.11 -8.14 19.41
C ASP A 133 2.00 -8.82 18.37
N ALA A 134 2.90 -9.68 18.79
CA ALA A 134 3.85 -10.37 17.91
C ALA A 134 3.18 -11.23 16.82
N ASP A 135 1.98 -11.74 17.09
CA ASP A 135 1.21 -12.65 16.24
C ASP A 135 -0.27 -12.27 16.08
N LYS A 136 -0.61 -11.01 16.47
CA LYS A 136 -1.98 -10.50 16.42
C LYS A 136 -2.03 -9.03 16.03
N ILE A 137 -3.05 -8.68 15.28
CA ILE A 137 -3.42 -7.30 14.98
C ILE A 137 -4.81 -7.07 15.59
N TYR A 138 -4.92 -6.14 16.52
CA TYR A 138 -6.20 -5.74 17.10
C TYR A 138 -6.79 -4.63 16.26
N LEU A 139 -8.09 -4.70 16.00
CA LEU A 139 -8.82 -3.78 15.14
C LEU A 139 -9.67 -2.81 15.95
N ALA A 140 -9.82 -1.59 15.45
CA ALA A 140 -10.74 -0.60 16.02
C ALA A 140 -12.21 -1.01 15.84
N ASP A 141 -12.53 -1.64 14.69
CA ASP A 141 -13.86 -2.15 14.33
C ASP A 141 -13.73 -3.58 13.82
N ALA A 142 -14.80 -4.39 13.98
CA ALA A 142 -14.83 -5.75 13.46
C ALA A 142 -14.78 -5.74 11.93
N VAL A 143 -14.24 -6.81 11.35
CA VAL A 143 -14.26 -7.01 9.89
C VAL A 143 -15.68 -7.16 9.37
N ASP A 144 -15.93 -6.66 8.16
CA ASP A 144 -17.22 -6.76 7.49
C ASP A 144 -17.42 -8.09 6.75
N GLY A 145 -16.33 -8.69 6.30
CA GLY A 145 -16.31 -9.95 5.53
C GLY A 145 -15.73 -11.14 6.28
N ASP A 146 -16.14 -12.34 5.86
CA ASP A 146 -15.49 -13.60 6.32
C ASP A 146 -14.18 -13.80 5.57
N TRP A 147 -13.08 -13.95 6.32
CA TRP A 147 -11.75 -14.09 5.76
C TRP A 147 -11.16 -15.46 6.13
N PRO A 148 -10.87 -16.32 5.14
CA PRO A 148 -10.29 -17.63 5.40
C PRO A 148 -8.84 -17.52 5.90
N ALA A 149 -8.39 -18.55 6.59
CA ALA A 149 -6.96 -18.71 6.90
C ALA A 149 -6.10 -18.56 5.63
N HIS A 150 -4.90 -18.04 5.79
CA HIS A 150 -3.93 -17.70 4.73
C HIS A 150 -4.30 -16.48 3.87
N THR A 151 -5.39 -15.76 4.17
CA THR A 151 -5.59 -14.41 3.64
C THR A 151 -4.43 -13.53 4.05
N MET A 152 -3.96 -12.71 3.11
CA MET A 152 -2.83 -11.79 3.37
C MET A 152 -3.34 -10.47 3.92
N VAL A 153 -2.71 -10.00 4.98
CA VAL A 153 -2.89 -8.68 5.58
C VAL A 153 -1.65 -7.84 5.30
N TYR A 154 -1.82 -6.67 4.73
CA TYR A 154 -0.73 -5.76 4.41
C TYR A 154 -0.88 -4.43 5.13
N PRO A 155 0.18 -3.86 5.73
CA PRO A 155 0.14 -2.47 6.17
C PRO A 155 -0.02 -1.55 4.97
N VAL A 156 -0.74 -0.45 5.16
CA VAL A 156 -1.07 0.51 4.10
C VAL A 156 -0.40 1.84 4.35
N ILE A 157 0.11 2.45 3.29
CA ILE A 157 0.53 3.85 3.32
C ILE A 157 -0.37 4.71 2.42
N PRO A 158 -0.85 5.86 2.91
CA PRO A 158 -1.56 6.83 2.08
C PRO A 158 -0.58 7.50 1.12
N CYS A 159 -0.82 7.35 -0.18
CA CYS A 159 0.07 7.84 -1.23
C CYS A 159 -0.67 8.70 -2.25
N ARG A 160 0.08 9.47 -3.02
CA ARG A 160 -0.35 10.00 -4.31
C ARG A 160 0.37 9.30 -5.43
N ILE A 161 -0.37 8.94 -6.46
CA ILE A 161 0.21 8.37 -7.67
C ILE A 161 1.03 9.46 -8.37
N GLU A 162 2.27 9.14 -8.72
CA GLU A 162 3.12 10.07 -9.46
C GLU A 162 2.65 10.18 -10.92
N PRO A 163 2.79 11.36 -11.59
CA PRO A 163 2.25 11.57 -12.93
C PRO A 163 2.88 10.69 -14.04
N ALA A 164 4.07 10.16 -13.82
CA ALA A 164 4.84 9.43 -14.82
C ALA A 164 4.56 7.91 -14.81
N GLN A 165 3.28 7.53 -14.90
CA GLN A 165 2.90 6.11 -15.01
C GLN A 165 2.99 5.62 -16.46
N THR A 166 3.52 4.44 -16.66
CA THR A 166 3.63 3.84 -18.00
C THR A 166 2.78 2.58 -18.13
N LEU A 167 2.20 2.41 -19.32
CA LEU A 167 1.57 1.16 -19.74
C LEU A 167 2.33 0.61 -20.94
N ARG A 168 2.81 -0.60 -20.83
CA ARG A 168 3.32 -1.39 -21.93
C ARG A 168 2.26 -2.41 -22.35
N ALA A 169 1.62 -2.21 -23.50
CA ALA A 169 0.71 -3.21 -24.06
C ALA A 169 1.53 -4.41 -24.57
N LEU A 170 1.25 -5.60 -24.07
CA LEU A 170 1.90 -6.84 -24.47
C LEU A 170 1.11 -7.53 -25.59
N THR A 171 -0.22 -7.58 -25.44
CA THR A 171 -1.17 -8.06 -26.45
C THR A 171 -2.49 -7.30 -26.34
N ALA A 172 -3.47 -7.60 -27.16
CA ALA A 172 -4.83 -7.09 -27.00
C ALA A 172 -5.41 -7.58 -25.66
N GLY A 173 -5.58 -6.66 -24.71
CA GLY A 173 -6.15 -6.96 -23.38
C GLY A 173 -5.16 -7.42 -22.31
N VAL A 174 -3.86 -7.50 -22.61
CA VAL A 174 -2.81 -7.77 -21.63
C VAL A 174 -1.83 -6.60 -21.60
N GLY A 175 -1.52 -6.12 -20.40
CA GLY A 175 -0.63 -4.98 -20.26
C GLY A 175 0.17 -5.00 -18.96
N GLU A 176 1.36 -4.42 -19.01
CA GLU A 176 2.23 -4.18 -17.88
C GLU A 176 2.15 -2.70 -17.49
N PHE A 177 1.86 -2.43 -16.24
CA PHE A 177 1.83 -1.09 -15.68
C PHE A 177 3.00 -0.89 -14.72
N SER A 178 3.71 0.22 -14.87
CA SER A 178 4.62 0.69 -13.84
C SER A 178 3.85 1.59 -12.90
N VAL A 179 3.83 1.25 -11.61
CA VAL A 179 3.21 2.02 -10.55
C VAL A 179 4.30 2.72 -9.77
N SER A 180 4.21 4.04 -9.66
CA SER A 180 5.05 4.86 -8.79
C SER A 180 4.15 5.72 -7.93
N ALA A 181 4.31 5.62 -6.62
CA ALA A 181 3.51 6.32 -5.64
C ALA A 181 4.39 6.88 -4.53
N ALA A 182 4.06 8.08 -4.06
CA ALA A 182 4.78 8.74 -2.97
C ALA A 182 3.83 9.03 -1.82
N GLU A 183 4.29 8.71 -0.59
CA GLU A 183 3.53 8.92 0.65
C GLU A 183 3.06 10.37 0.77
N GLU A 184 1.79 10.57 1.10
CA GLU A 184 1.24 11.86 1.45
C GLU A 184 1.58 12.20 2.90
N VAL A 185 2.07 13.42 3.11
CA VAL A 185 2.53 13.92 4.42
C VAL A 185 1.62 15.03 4.90
#